data_21f9d82b62be228b6a71ae49755ef732
#
_entry.id   21f9d82b62be228b6a71ae49755ef732
#
_cell.length_a   1.000
_cell.length_b   1.000
_cell.length_c   1.000
_cell.angle_alpha   90.00
_cell.angle_beta   90.00
_cell.angle_gamma   90.00
#
_symmetry.space_group_name_H-M   'P 1'
#
loop_
_entity.id
_entity.type
_entity.pdbx_description
1 polymer ?
#
loop_
_entity_poly.entity_id
_entity_poly.type
_entity_poly.pdbx_seq_one_letter_code
_entity_poly.pdbx_strand_id
1 'polypeptide(L)'
;MPPRRSRERLKAISRILLDTATDAGAPGVDAVYGAGILNVEKAMQAQAPASSFVAADAVLTRFSSLTTSAPFGGSAAAAALSGQVGGMTVFDRYGRDFTMTASTGVRARSSGLLAGAMLAPTDAPWRAAQAEAARFGFATNVGAQAMRRPDVPAVVSFSPVAGQQVTLGTNVAVGGGNGLAGSALRGIASLPVGGMSAWSAGGWSASLSSGTSRDGRLRQQVIGFATPLGFGLELSDLAERGQVLGMRGDAALGLSGGRTTLATLTYRRTLVGVDLTARATASSTRAHGGSNLLRFDGPLIGSAFSLEGARELFGGRATLGLSSTLRVERARAVLLAPVSFDLVTGALSTRAVAVDLAPNDRELDLELGWSTALSRTSLFRVGIARAFDAGHVAGASDTAAFVTIAIR
;
A
#
# COMPACT_ATOMS: atom_id res chain seq x y z
N MET A 1 -43.73 -19.19 -33.57
CA MET A 1 -43.12 -18.86 -32.25
C MET A 1 -41.83 -18.05 -32.50
N PRO A 2 -41.59 -16.91 -31.82
CA PRO A 2 -40.33 -16.18 -31.95
C PRO A 2 -39.15 -17.04 -31.52
N PRO A 3 -37.99 -16.91 -32.16
CA PRO A 3 -36.81 -17.69 -31.81
C PRO A 3 -36.39 -17.41 -30.34
N ARG A 4 -35.78 -18.40 -29.70
CA ARG A 4 -35.42 -18.38 -28.27
C ARG A 4 -34.71 -17.07 -27.83
N ARG A 5 -33.80 -16.55 -28.67
CA ARG A 5 -33.08 -15.28 -28.43
C ARG A 5 -34.00 -14.06 -28.33
N SER A 6 -35.09 -14.01 -29.14
CA SER A 6 -36.04 -12.89 -29.07
C SER A 6 -36.87 -12.90 -27.80
N ARG A 7 -37.20 -14.07 -27.25
CA ARG A 7 -37.93 -14.19 -26.00
C ARG A 7 -37.07 -13.74 -24.79
N GLU A 8 -35.82 -14.10 -24.76
CA GLU A 8 -34.93 -13.70 -23.68
C GLU A 8 -34.68 -12.18 -23.70
N ARG A 9 -34.53 -11.57 -24.88
CA ARG A 9 -34.43 -10.11 -25.02
C ARG A 9 -35.70 -9.40 -24.51
N LEU A 10 -36.88 -9.88 -24.84
CA LEU A 10 -38.14 -9.33 -24.36
C LEU A 10 -38.26 -9.41 -22.84
N LYS A 11 -37.89 -10.54 -22.25
CA LYS A 11 -37.85 -10.68 -20.77
C LYS A 11 -36.87 -9.72 -20.13
N ALA A 12 -35.69 -9.53 -20.70
CA ALA A 12 -34.71 -8.60 -20.21
C ALA A 12 -35.22 -7.16 -20.26
N ILE A 13 -35.84 -6.75 -21.36
CA ILE A 13 -36.45 -5.41 -21.49
C ILE A 13 -37.54 -5.21 -20.46
N SER A 14 -38.48 -6.15 -20.30
CA SER A 14 -39.55 -6.05 -19.32
C SER A 14 -38.98 -5.91 -17.88
N ARG A 15 -37.95 -6.71 -17.58
CA ARG A 15 -37.30 -6.65 -16.26
C ARG A 15 -36.59 -5.31 -16.01
N ILE A 16 -35.91 -4.75 -17.01
CA ILE A 16 -35.29 -3.42 -16.88
C ILE A 16 -36.37 -2.37 -16.57
N LEU A 17 -37.47 -2.34 -17.29
CA LEU A 17 -38.53 -1.37 -17.12
C LEU A 17 -39.15 -1.45 -15.72
N LEU A 18 -39.39 -2.68 -15.21
CA LEU A 18 -39.92 -2.88 -13.87
C LEU A 18 -38.93 -2.51 -12.77
N ASP A 19 -37.67 -2.96 -12.89
CA ASP A 19 -36.63 -2.71 -11.87
C ASP A 19 -36.19 -1.23 -11.79
N THR A 20 -36.45 -0.45 -12.84
CA THR A 20 -36.07 0.98 -12.91
C THR A 20 -37.26 1.92 -12.79
N ALA A 21 -38.47 1.40 -12.63
CA ALA A 21 -39.66 2.21 -12.38
C ALA A 21 -39.47 3.11 -11.14
N THR A 22 -40.06 4.27 -11.17
CA THR A 22 -40.11 5.17 -9.99
C THR A 22 -41.24 4.68 -9.09
N ASP A 23 -40.87 4.25 -7.88
CA ASP A 23 -41.85 3.79 -6.87
C ASP A 23 -42.89 4.88 -6.57
N ALA A 24 -44.16 4.52 -6.58
CA ALA A 24 -45.26 5.40 -6.36
C ALA A 24 -46.34 4.69 -5.49
N GLY A 25 -46.92 5.37 -4.56
CA GLY A 25 -47.89 4.80 -3.64
C GLY A 25 -47.23 4.20 -2.39
N ALA A 26 -47.64 2.99 -2.01
CA ALA A 26 -47.00 2.28 -0.91
C ALA A 26 -45.60 1.77 -1.34
N PRO A 27 -44.59 1.76 -0.45
CA PRO A 27 -43.25 1.32 -0.80
C PRO A 27 -43.19 -0.10 -1.40
N GLY A 28 -42.59 -0.24 -2.58
CA GLY A 28 -42.47 -1.50 -3.29
C GLY A 28 -43.61 -1.75 -4.30
N VAL A 29 -43.91 -3.00 -4.59
CA VAL A 29 -45.02 -3.36 -5.50
C VAL A 29 -46.34 -3.27 -4.79
N ASP A 30 -47.23 -2.38 -5.24
CA ASP A 30 -48.55 -2.18 -4.68
C ASP A 30 -49.71 -2.46 -5.66
N ALA A 31 -50.97 -2.49 -5.15
CA ALA A 31 -52.12 -2.84 -5.95
C ALA A 31 -52.58 -1.74 -6.92
N VAL A 32 -52.14 -0.49 -6.74
CA VAL A 32 -52.56 0.67 -7.56
C VAL A 32 -51.57 0.96 -8.66
N TYR A 33 -50.29 1.00 -8.32
CA TYR A 33 -49.20 1.35 -9.28
C TYR A 33 -48.34 0.16 -9.68
N GLY A 34 -48.57 -1.02 -9.12
CA GLY A 34 -47.73 -2.20 -9.44
C GLY A 34 -46.29 -1.98 -9.02
N ALA A 35 -45.32 -2.04 -9.99
CA ALA A 35 -43.93 -1.77 -9.76
C ALA A 35 -43.57 -0.27 -9.80
N GLY A 36 -44.58 0.61 -9.97
CA GLY A 36 -44.38 2.06 -10.04
C GLY A 36 -44.58 2.67 -11.43
N ILE A 37 -44.23 3.92 -11.57
CA ILE A 37 -44.33 4.70 -12.82
C ILE A 37 -43.10 4.48 -13.68
N LEU A 38 -43.33 4.21 -14.97
CA LEU A 38 -42.22 3.98 -15.96
C LEU A 38 -41.25 5.16 -15.96
N ASN A 39 -39.97 4.85 -15.74
CA ASN A 39 -38.88 5.83 -15.81
C ASN A 39 -37.90 5.43 -16.91
N VAL A 40 -38.14 5.97 -18.11
CA VAL A 40 -37.35 5.65 -19.30
C VAL A 40 -35.90 6.14 -19.14
N GLU A 41 -35.70 7.34 -18.56
CA GLU A 41 -34.35 7.86 -18.33
C GLU A 41 -33.51 6.92 -17.48
N LYS A 42 -34.05 6.49 -16.32
CA LYS A 42 -33.39 5.54 -15.43
C LYS A 42 -33.22 4.18 -16.10
N ALA A 43 -34.17 3.73 -16.90
CA ALA A 43 -34.07 2.47 -17.65
C ALA A 43 -32.95 2.49 -18.71
N MET A 44 -32.68 3.63 -19.31
CA MET A 44 -31.60 3.78 -20.32
C MET A 44 -30.20 3.93 -19.70
N GLN A 45 -30.10 4.27 -18.43
CA GLN A 45 -28.83 4.34 -17.71
C GLN A 45 -28.29 2.95 -17.38
N ALA A 46 -26.96 2.79 -17.33
CA ALA A 46 -26.33 1.55 -16.89
C ALA A 46 -26.67 1.26 -15.42
N GLN A 47 -27.10 0.05 -15.15
CA GLN A 47 -27.47 -0.42 -13.82
C GLN A 47 -26.29 -1.16 -13.16
N ALA A 48 -26.01 -0.87 -11.91
CA ALA A 48 -24.96 -1.56 -11.16
C ALA A 48 -25.21 -3.08 -11.15
N PRO A 49 -24.16 -3.90 -11.25
CA PRO A 49 -24.29 -5.34 -11.07
C PRO A 49 -24.80 -5.64 -9.66
N ALA A 50 -25.63 -6.67 -9.53
CA ALA A 50 -26.04 -7.15 -8.22
C ALA A 50 -24.80 -7.68 -7.47
N SER A 51 -24.74 -7.52 -6.16
CA SER A 51 -23.62 -7.94 -5.30
C SER A 51 -23.31 -9.45 -5.35
N SER A 52 -24.20 -10.26 -5.91
CA SER A 52 -24.07 -11.70 -6.08
C SER A 52 -23.35 -12.13 -7.38
N PHE A 53 -22.93 -11.20 -8.24
CA PHE A 53 -22.10 -11.51 -9.40
C PHE A 53 -20.62 -11.72 -9.00
N VAL A 54 -20.37 -12.62 -8.08
CA VAL A 54 -19.07 -13.22 -7.82
C VAL A 54 -19.08 -14.56 -8.56
N ALA A 55 -18.91 -14.53 -9.84
CA ALA A 55 -18.71 -15.75 -10.60
C ALA A 55 -17.42 -15.66 -11.41
N ALA A 56 -16.95 -16.81 -11.86
CA ALA A 56 -15.76 -16.97 -12.66
C ALA A 56 -15.74 -16.11 -13.95
N ASP A 57 -16.86 -15.52 -14.32
CA ASP A 57 -17.09 -14.66 -15.48
C ASP A 57 -17.40 -13.22 -15.04
N ALA A 58 -16.46 -12.58 -14.35
CA ALA A 58 -16.59 -11.19 -13.95
C ALA A 58 -16.73 -10.28 -15.18
N VAL A 59 -17.90 -9.66 -15.30
CA VAL A 59 -18.19 -8.71 -16.38
C VAL A 59 -17.65 -7.35 -16.02
N LEU A 60 -16.82 -6.76 -16.87
CA LEU A 60 -16.35 -5.39 -16.70
C LEU A 60 -17.53 -4.44 -16.85
N THR A 61 -17.81 -3.64 -15.83
CA THR A 61 -18.87 -2.66 -15.83
C THR A 61 -18.30 -1.27 -15.59
N ARG A 62 -19.11 -0.22 -15.86
CA ARG A 62 -18.74 1.16 -15.50
C ARG A 62 -18.48 1.38 -14.00
N PHE A 63 -18.84 0.42 -13.15
CA PHE A 63 -18.62 0.44 -11.70
C PHE A 63 -17.35 -0.30 -11.28
N SER A 64 -16.67 -0.99 -12.21
CA SER A 64 -15.38 -1.60 -11.94
C SER A 64 -14.31 -0.51 -11.83
N SER A 65 -13.49 -0.57 -10.81
CA SER A 65 -12.43 0.42 -10.58
C SER A 65 -11.10 -0.24 -10.24
N LEU A 66 -10.02 0.45 -10.59
CA LEU A 66 -8.66 0.10 -10.24
C LEU A 66 -7.95 1.34 -9.68
N THR A 67 -7.35 1.20 -8.51
CA THR A 67 -6.53 2.26 -7.90
C THR A 67 -5.08 1.84 -7.96
N THR A 68 -4.27 2.58 -8.69
CA THR A 68 -2.82 2.37 -8.78
C THR A 68 -2.10 2.91 -7.55
N SER A 69 -0.90 2.42 -7.29
CA SER A 69 -0.07 2.82 -6.15
C SER A 69 1.28 3.38 -6.60
N ALA A 70 2.00 4.05 -5.69
CA ALA A 70 3.29 4.68 -5.99
C ALA A 70 4.32 3.71 -6.59
N PRO A 71 4.52 2.45 -6.13
CA PRO A 71 5.46 1.52 -6.75
C PRO A 71 5.27 1.30 -8.26
N PHE A 72 4.06 1.51 -8.77
CA PHE A 72 3.72 1.40 -10.20
C PHE A 72 3.72 2.76 -10.92
N GLY A 73 4.20 3.81 -10.30
CA GLY A 73 4.13 5.15 -10.90
C GLY A 73 2.75 5.81 -10.80
N GLY A 74 1.95 5.46 -9.80
CA GLY A 74 0.71 6.16 -9.42
C GLY A 74 -0.12 6.69 -10.59
N SER A 75 -0.05 8.01 -10.86
CA SER A 75 -0.83 8.66 -11.93
C SER A 75 -0.39 8.25 -13.34
N ALA A 76 0.90 7.95 -13.57
CA ALA A 76 1.38 7.50 -14.88
C ALA A 76 0.85 6.11 -15.23
N ALA A 77 0.88 5.15 -14.27
CA ALA A 77 0.26 3.85 -14.44
C ALA A 77 -1.27 3.96 -14.62
N ALA A 78 -1.91 4.86 -13.88
CA ALA A 78 -3.32 5.12 -14.04
C ALA A 78 -3.64 5.65 -15.45
N ALA A 79 -2.84 6.58 -15.98
CA ALA A 79 -3.00 7.10 -17.33
C ALA A 79 -2.79 6.03 -18.39
N ALA A 80 -1.72 5.20 -18.26
CA ALA A 80 -1.45 4.11 -19.18
C ALA A 80 -2.59 3.07 -19.22
N LEU A 81 -3.08 2.67 -18.04
CA LEU A 81 -4.24 1.76 -17.94
C LEU A 81 -5.53 2.42 -18.44
N SER A 82 -5.75 3.71 -18.14
CA SER A 82 -6.91 4.45 -18.61
C SER A 82 -6.97 4.52 -20.14
N GLY A 83 -5.83 4.71 -20.79
CA GLY A 83 -5.72 4.68 -22.25
C GLY A 83 -6.12 3.33 -22.86
N GLN A 84 -5.85 2.23 -22.16
CA GLN A 84 -6.24 0.87 -22.61
C GLN A 84 -7.69 0.54 -22.24
N VAL A 85 -8.18 1.03 -21.10
CA VAL A 85 -9.54 0.78 -20.59
C VAL A 85 -10.55 1.76 -21.20
N GLY A 86 -10.10 2.99 -21.54
CA GLY A 86 -10.95 4.00 -22.18
C GLY A 86 -11.46 3.52 -23.54
N GLY A 87 -12.77 3.65 -23.75
CA GLY A 87 -13.44 3.16 -24.94
C GLY A 87 -13.72 1.66 -24.96
N MET A 88 -13.38 0.92 -23.90
CA MET A 88 -13.79 -0.48 -23.77
C MET A 88 -15.31 -0.61 -23.62
N THR A 89 -15.84 -1.65 -24.21
CA THR A 89 -17.21 -2.06 -23.97
C THR A 89 -17.33 -2.62 -22.54
N VAL A 90 -18.29 -2.15 -21.80
CA VAL A 90 -18.63 -2.62 -20.46
C VAL A 90 -20.10 -3.06 -20.44
N PHE A 91 -20.42 -4.00 -19.57
CA PHE A 91 -21.77 -4.55 -19.49
C PHE A 91 -22.36 -4.25 -18.12
N ASP A 92 -23.67 -3.94 -18.11
CA ASP A 92 -24.42 -3.79 -16.88
C ASP A 92 -25.00 -5.14 -16.40
N ARG A 93 -25.73 -5.11 -15.28
CA ARG A 93 -26.36 -6.34 -14.72
C ARG A 93 -27.36 -7.03 -15.65
N TYR A 94 -27.82 -6.34 -16.69
CA TYR A 94 -28.71 -6.89 -17.70
C TYR A 94 -27.99 -7.30 -18.98
N GLY A 95 -26.65 -7.20 -19.00
CA GLY A 95 -25.83 -7.53 -20.15
C GLY A 95 -25.90 -6.51 -21.28
N ARG A 96 -26.39 -5.28 -21.03
CA ARG A 96 -26.38 -4.19 -22.01
C ARG A 96 -24.98 -3.62 -22.10
N ASP A 97 -24.56 -3.28 -23.31
CA ASP A 97 -23.27 -2.68 -23.59
C ASP A 97 -23.27 -1.17 -23.39
N PHE A 98 -22.22 -0.69 -22.77
CA PHE A 98 -21.92 0.74 -22.57
C PHE A 98 -20.44 0.97 -22.85
N THR A 99 -20.07 2.18 -23.22
CA THR A 99 -18.67 2.57 -23.36
C THR A 99 -18.15 3.05 -22.00
N MET A 100 -17.03 2.47 -21.57
CA MET A 100 -16.36 2.91 -20.34
C MET A 100 -15.59 4.21 -20.60
N THR A 101 -15.76 5.20 -19.73
CA THR A 101 -14.93 6.40 -19.75
C THR A 101 -13.70 6.19 -18.86
N ALA A 102 -12.52 6.55 -19.36
CA ALA A 102 -11.25 6.38 -18.67
C ALA A 102 -11.23 6.99 -17.25
N SER A 103 -11.95 8.09 -17.05
CA SER A 103 -12.00 8.81 -15.77
C SER A 103 -12.73 8.06 -14.63
N THR A 104 -13.53 7.03 -14.95
CA THR A 104 -14.32 6.31 -13.95
C THR A 104 -13.73 4.98 -13.52
N GLY A 105 -12.86 4.38 -14.34
CA GLY A 105 -12.36 3.01 -14.12
C GLY A 105 -10.98 2.91 -13.47
N VAL A 106 -10.10 3.86 -13.70
CA VAL A 106 -8.73 3.81 -13.18
C VAL A 106 -8.38 5.11 -12.47
N ARG A 107 -7.88 5.01 -11.25
CA ARG A 107 -7.51 6.14 -10.39
C ARG A 107 -6.10 5.99 -9.88
N ALA A 108 -5.40 7.12 -9.74
CA ALA A 108 -4.16 7.17 -8.98
C ALA A 108 -4.48 7.36 -7.49
N ARG A 109 -3.73 6.72 -6.63
CA ARG A 109 -3.70 7.09 -5.22
C ARG A 109 -3.03 8.46 -5.11
N SER A 110 -3.70 9.42 -4.46
CA SER A 110 -3.19 10.79 -4.31
C SER A 110 -1.81 10.81 -3.64
N SER A 111 -0.93 11.65 -4.14
CA SER A 111 0.32 12.06 -3.52
C SER A 111 0.04 12.78 -2.18
N GLY A 112 1.02 12.96 -1.36
CA GLY A 112 0.92 13.51 0.01
C GLY A 112 1.56 12.55 0.99
N LEU A 113 2.34 11.60 0.45
CA LEU A 113 3.00 10.54 1.20
C LEU A 113 4.13 11.07 2.08
N LEU A 114 4.78 12.19 1.67
CA LEU A 114 5.85 12.82 2.42
C LEU A 114 5.38 13.31 3.80
N ALA A 115 4.32 14.12 3.85
CA ALA A 115 3.81 14.65 5.11
C ALA A 115 3.39 13.52 6.07
N GLY A 116 2.70 12.50 5.55
CA GLY A 116 2.31 11.32 6.34
C GLY A 116 3.49 10.50 6.84
N ALA A 117 4.54 10.34 6.03
CA ALA A 117 5.74 9.62 6.43
C ALA A 117 6.59 10.39 7.44
N MET A 118 6.69 11.72 7.31
CA MET A 118 7.43 12.58 8.23
C MET A 118 6.76 12.70 9.61
N LEU A 119 5.42 12.67 9.64
CA LEU A 119 4.64 12.70 10.88
C LEU A 119 4.43 11.31 11.50
N ALA A 120 4.80 10.25 10.80
CA ALA A 120 4.73 8.91 11.37
C ALA A 120 5.52 8.86 12.68
N PRO A 121 5.01 8.17 13.72
CA PRO A 121 5.75 7.98 14.95
C PRO A 121 7.11 7.39 14.64
N THR A 122 8.16 8.16 14.86
CA THR A 122 9.52 7.65 14.70
C THR A 122 9.83 6.70 15.84
N ASP A 123 10.67 5.70 15.57
CA ASP A 123 11.19 4.76 16.58
C ASP A 123 12.05 5.46 17.66
N ALA A 124 12.03 6.80 17.72
CA ALA A 124 12.72 7.59 18.74
C ALA A 124 12.39 7.18 20.19
N PRO A 125 11.13 6.82 20.55
CA PRO A 125 10.83 6.35 21.90
C PRO A 125 11.56 5.07 22.26
N TRP A 126 11.73 4.14 21.34
CA TRP A 126 12.36 2.86 21.63
C TRP A 126 13.89 2.95 21.63
N ARG A 127 14.52 3.79 20.79
CA ARG A 127 15.97 4.03 20.85
C ARG A 127 16.37 4.75 22.13
N ALA A 128 15.57 5.68 22.63
CA ALA A 128 15.81 6.30 23.91
C ALA A 128 15.58 5.31 25.06
N ALA A 129 14.57 4.46 24.99
CA ALA A 129 14.37 3.37 25.95
C ALA A 129 15.51 2.34 25.90
N GLN A 130 16.07 2.03 24.71
CA GLN A 130 17.29 1.23 24.58
C GLN A 130 18.52 1.90 25.24
N ALA A 131 18.70 3.21 25.02
CA ALA A 131 19.83 3.95 25.63
C ALA A 131 19.72 4.03 27.15
N GLU A 132 18.51 4.17 27.70
CA GLU A 132 18.27 4.13 29.15
C GLU A 132 18.37 2.71 29.73
N ALA A 133 17.82 1.72 29.06
CA ALA A 133 17.92 0.32 29.47
C ALA A 133 19.38 -0.19 29.48
N ALA A 134 20.19 0.28 28.54
CA ALA A 134 21.63 0.00 28.51
C ALA A 134 22.37 0.60 29.72
N ARG A 135 21.83 1.68 30.32
CA ARG A 135 22.43 2.31 31.54
C ARG A 135 22.03 1.64 32.82
N PHE A 136 20.85 1.04 32.91
CA PHE A 136 20.28 0.56 34.20
C PHE A 136 20.00 -0.94 34.26
N GLY A 137 20.24 -1.70 33.20
CA GLY A 137 20.04 -3.16 33.18
C GLY A 137 18.55 -3.62 33.23
N PHE A 138 17.62 -2.69 33.51
CA PHE A 138 16.18 -3.00 33.63
C PHE A 138 15.33 -1.75 33.33
N ALA A 139 14.62 -1.74 32.22
CA ALA A 139 13.63 -0.69 31.93
C ALA A 139 12.21 -1.20 32.26
N THR A 140 11.82 -1.12 33.54
CA THR A 140 10.52 -1.63 34.01
C THR A 140 9.33 -0.70 33.75
N ASN A 141 9.55 0.57 33.38
CA ASN A 141 8.46 1.57 33.30
C ASN A 141 7.65 1.55 31.99
N VAL A 142 8.18 0.97 30.92
CA VAL A 142 7.47 0.95 29.62
C VAL A 142 6.36 -0.10 29.63
N GLY A 143 6.55 -1.22 30.35
CA GLY A 143 5.57 -2.31 30.41
C GLY A 143 4.24 -1.95 31.08
N ALA A 144 4.26 -1.07 32.10
CA ALA A 144 3.05 -0.72 32.84
C ALA A 144 2.10 0.21 32.07
N GLN A 145 2.62 1.06 31.18
CA GLN A 145 1.79 1.90 30.33
C GLN A 145 1.23 1.13 29.11
N ALA A 146 2.00 0.20 28.54
CA ALA A 146 1.56 -0.63 27.46
C ALA A 146 0.45 -1.60 27.85
N MET A 147 0.44 -2.10 29.07
CA MET A 147 -0.66 -2.92 29.59
C MET A 147 -1.98 -2.15 29.76
N ARG A 148 -1.91 -0.82 29.91
CA ARG A 148 -3.10 0.04 30.05
C ARG A 148 -3.58 0.65 28.72
N ARG A 149 -2.72 0.68 27.69
CA ARG A 149 -3.00 1.22 26.36
C ARG A 149 -2.38 0.31 25.32
N PRO A 150 -3.15 -0.63 24.75
CA PRO A 150 -2.63 -1.63 23.80
C PRO A 150 -2.15 -1.03 22.47
N ASP A 151 -2.43 0.24 22.21
CA ASP A 151 -2.02 1.00 21.03
C ASP A 151 -0.67 1.72 21.17
N VAL A 152 -0.09 1.75 22.39
CA VAL A 152 1.20 2.40 22.66
C VAL A 152 2.34 1.41 22.46
N PRO A 153 3.41 1.78 21.70
CA PRO A 153 4.61 0.97 21.60
C PRO A 153 5.26 0.72 22.97
N ALA A 154 5.58 -0.53 23.26
CA ALA A 154 6.31 -0.90 24.46
C ALA A 154 7.55 -1.70 24.09
N VAL A 155 8.69 -1.38 24.67
CA VAL A 155 9.96 -2.06 24.47
C VAL A 155 10.62 -2.33 25.81
N VAL A 156 11.10 -3.56 26.02
CA VAL A 156 11.86 -3.97 27.18
C VAL A 156 13.20 -4.51 26.71
N SER A 157 14.27 -4.04 27.32
CA SER A 157 15.62 -4.57 27.07
C SER A 157 16.25 -5.03 28.36
N PHE A 158 16.93 -6.17 28.34
CA PHE A 158 17.66 -6.71 29.48
C PHE A 158 18.94 -7.41 29.02
N SER A 159 19.89 -7.56 29.93
CA SER A 159 21.16 -8.23 29.69
C SER A 159 21.22 -9.55 30.45
N PRO A 160 20.94 -10.69 29.78
CA PRO A 160 20.99 -11.99 30.45
C PRO A 160 22.40 -12.39 30.89
N VAL A 161 23.40 -11.95 30.15
CA VAL A 161 24.83 -12.15 30.42
C VAL A 161 25.59 -10.84 30.08
N ALA A 162 26.68 -10.57 30.76
CA ALA A 162 27.52 -9.40 30.49
C ALA A 162 27.93 -9.34 29.00
N GLY A 163 27.74 -8.19 28.39
CA GLY A 163 28.05 -7.96 26.97
C GLY A 163 26.99 -8.48 25.98
N GLN A 164 25.89 -9.06 26.48
CA GLN A 164 24.73 -9.41 25.65
C GLN A 164 23.53 -8.53 25.99
N GLN A 165 22.68 -8.28 25.00
CA GLN A 165 21.42 -7.58 25.18
C GLN A 165 20.31 -8.31 24.44
N VAL A 166 19.16 -8.47 25.10
CA VAL A 166 17.93 -8.95 24.51
C VAL A 166 16.91 -7.81 24.58
N THR A 167 16.23 -7.56 23.47
CA THR A 167 15.19 -6.55 23.36
C THR A 167 13.90 -7.21 22.88
N LEU A 168 12.81 -6.95 23.57
CA LEU A 168 11.46 -7.39 23.21
C LEU A 168 10.58 -6.16 23.01
N GLY A 169 9.76 -6.14 21.98
CA GLY A 169 8.87 -5.01 21.68
C GLY A 169 7.48 -5.48 21.26
N THR A 170 6.48 -4.69 21.62
CA THR A 170 5.09 -4.85 21.16
C THR A 170 4.58 -3.51 20.60
N ASN A 171 3.64 -3.55 19.66
CA ASN A 171 3.12 -2.38 18.95
C ASN A 171 4.21 -1.54 18.26
N VAL A 172 5.29 -2.17 17.82
CA VAL A 172 6.35 -1.51 17.06
C VAL A 172 6.08 -1.63 15.55
N ALA A 173 6.51 -0.63 14.80
CA ALA A 173 6.44 -0.68 13.35
C ALA A 173 7.40 -1.76 12.82
N VAL A 174 6.91 -2.64 11.98
CA VAL A 174 7.66 -3.74 11.38
C VAL A 174 8.23 -3.29 10.03
N GLY A 175 9.51 -3.55 9.79
CA GLY A 175 10.20 -3.19 8.52
C GLY A 175 10.32 -1.67 8.31
N GLY A 176 10.19 -0.89 9.38
CA GLY A 176 10.32 0.57 9.36
C GLY A 176 11.72 1.00 9.79
N GLY A 177 12.38 1.84 8.99
CA GLY A 177 13.52 2.63 9.43
C GLY A 177 13.07 4.01 9.92
N ASN A 178 14.00 4.81 10.44
CA ASN A 178 13.73 6.19 10.84
C ASN A 178 13.64 7.10 9.61
N GLY A 179 12.71 8.05 9.63
CA GLY A 179 12.54 9.05 8.58
C GLY A 179 12.09 8.48 7.24
N LEU A 180 12.20 9.28 6.20
CA LEU A 180 11.86 8.89 4.82
C LEU A 180 12.82 7.83 4.28
N ALA A 181 14.10 7.95 4.61
CA ALA A 181 15.17 7.03 4.18
C ALA A 181 15.01 5.60 4.75
N GLY A 182 14.13 5.41 5.73
CA GLY A 182 14.02 4.13 6.45
C GLY A 182 13.02 3.13 5.89
N SER A 183 12.08 3.53 5.06
CA SER A 183 11.00 2.64 4.62
C SER A 183 10.92 2.49 3.11
N ALA A 184 11.37 1.34 2.59
CA ALA A 184 11.17 0.95 1.20
C ALA A 184 9.67 0.83 0.83
N LEU A 185 8.81 0.51 1.80
CA LEU A 185 7.38 0.24 1.60
C LEU A 185 6.49 1.49 1.70
N ARG A 186 7.09 2.66 1.81
CA ARG A 186 6.33 3.92 1.76
C ARG A 186 5.51 4.00 0.48
N GLY A 187 4.25 4.38 0.60
CA GLY A 187 3.33 4.46 -0.56
C GLY A 187 2.52 3.22 -0.84
N ILE A 188 2.79 2.08 -0.20
CA ILE A 188 1.97 0.87 -0.33
C ILE A 188 0.76 0.95 0.60
N ALA A 189 0.98 1.17 1.90
CA ALA A 189 -0.08 1.34 2.91
C ALA A 189 0.51 1.82 4.25
N SER A 190 -0.33 1.90 5.30
CA SER A 190 0.15 2.04 6.67
C SER A 190 1.07 0.88 7.05
N LEU A 191 2.21 1.20 7.65
CA LEU A 191 3.18 0.19 8.09
C LEU A 191 2.51 -0.83 9.03
N PRO A 192 2.84 -2.12 8.89
CA PRO A 192 2.41 -3.14 9.85
C PRO A 192 2.95 -2.84 11.23
N VAL A 193 2.13 -3.10 12.24
CA VAL A 193 2.48 -2.92 13.65
C VAL A 193 2.38 -4.28 14.35
N GLY A 194 3.33 -4.60 15.20
CA GLY A 194 3.33 -5.90 15.86
C GLY A 194 4.44 -6.10 16.87
N GLY A 195 4.92 -7.33 16.99
CA GLY A 195 5.96 -7.73 17.91
C GLY A 195 7.34 -7.75 17.30
N MET A 196 8.37 -7.50 18.11
CA MET A 196 9.76 -7.69 17.75
C MET A 196 10.54 -8.37 18.88
N SER A 197 11.55 -9.12 18.50
CA SER A 197 12.61 -9.60 19.39
C SER A 197 13.95 -9.35 18.74
N ALA A 198 14.93 -8.90 19.50
CA ALA A 198 16.28 -8.72 19.02
C ALA A 198 17.29 -9.17 20.07
N TRP A 199 18.43 -9.64 19.59
CA TRP A 199 19.57 -10.02 20.39
C TRP A 199 20.81 -9.33 19.85
N SER A 200 21.70 -8.90 20.72
CA SER A 200 23.00 -8.37 20.33
C SER A 200 24.11 -8.79 21.28
N ALA A 201 25.30 -9.05 20.74
CA ALA A 201 26.50 -9.36 21.49
C ALA A 201 27.75 -9.11 20.63
N GLY A 202 28.78 -8.49 21.19
CA GLY A 202 30.08 -8.30 20.52
C GLY A 202 29.98 -7.58 19.16
N GLY A 203 28.99 -6.69 19.00
CA GLY A 203 28.74 -5.99 17.73
C GLY A 203 27.90 -6.77 16.71
N TRP A 204 27.60 -8.05 16.95
CA TRP A 204 26.63 -8.83 16.18
C TRP A 204 25.22 -8.54 16.68
N SER A 205 24.26 -8.56 15.78
CA SER A 205 22.85 -8.56 16.17
C SER A 205 21.99 -9.42 15.26
N ALA A 206 20.94 -9.99 15.86
CA ALA A 206 19.89 -10.71 15.14
C ALA A 206 18.53 -10.18 15.61
N SER A 207 17.57 -10.09 14.71
CA SER A 207 16.23 -9.63 15.03
C SER A 207 15.17 -10.41 14.28
N LEU A 208 14.01 -10.53 14.91
CA LEU A 208 12.79 -11.07 14.31
C LEU A 208 11.65 -10.11 14.65
N SER A 209 10.87 -9.73 13.65
CA SER A 209 9.66 -8.96 13.88
C SER A 209 8.52 -9.44 13.00
N SER A 210 7.29 -9.28 13.49
CA SER A 210 6.09 -9.59 12.72
C SER A 210 4.96 -8.64 13.12
N GLY A 211 4.15 -8.24 12.14
CA GLY A 211 3.03 -7.34 12.39
C GLY A 211 1.99 -7.37 11.28
N THR A 212 0.90 -6.69 11.56
CA THR A 212 -0.25 -6.56 10.66
C THR A 212 -0.66 -5.09 10.58
N SER A 213 -1.05 -4.61 9.40
CA SER A 213 -1.61 -3.26 9.25
C SER A 213 -2.95 -3.14 9.99
N ARG A 214 -3.33 -1.92 10.38
CA ARG A 214 -4.58 -1.67 11.11
C ARG A 214 -5.83 -2.16 10.38
N ASP A 215 -5.82 -2.13 9.05
CA ASP A 215 -6.92 -2.61 8.19
C ASP A 215 -6.87 -4.13 7.94
N GLY A 216 -5.89 -4.85 8.51
CA GLY A 216 -5.71 -6.30 8.36
C GLY A 216 -5.29 -6.76 6.96
N ARG A 217 -5.02 -5.84 6.04
CA ARG A 217 -4.69 -6.17 4.64
C ARG A 217 -3.24 -6.53 4.42
N LEU A 218 -2.34 -6.04 5.27
CA LEU A 218 -0.90 -6.31 5.20
C LEU A 218 -0.48 -7.13 6.41
N ARG A 219 0.31 -8.16 6.16
CA ARG A 219 1.04 -8.90 7.20
C ARG A 219 2.50 -8.97 6.77
N GLN A 220 3.39 -8.57 7.64
CA GLN A 220 4.83 -8.58 7.39
C GLN A 220 5.56 -9.39 8.45
N GLN A 221 6.57 -10.14 8.02
CA GLN A 221 7.55 -10.80 8.87
C GLN A 221 8.94 -10.38 8.41
N VAL A 222 9.83 -10.10 9.34
CA VAL A 222 11.18 -9.61 9.04
C VAL A 222 12.19 -10.35 9.92
N ILE A 223 13.26 -10.81 9.30
CA ILE A 223 14.43 -11.38 9.98
C ILE A 223 15.62 -10.51 9.61
N GLY A 224 16.35 -10.02 10.59
CA GLY A 224 17.51 -9.17 10.40
C GLY A 224 18.77 -9.70 11.07
N PHE A 225 19.92 -9.49 10.43
CA PHE A 225 21.25 -9.73 10.97
C PHE A 225 22.12 -8.51 10.75
N ALA A 226 23.00 -8.20 11.70
CA ALA A 226 24.05 -7.22 11.50
C ALA A 226 25.37 -7.67 12.13
N THR A 227 26.47 -7.22 11.54
CA THR A 227 27.84 -7.61 11.89
C THR A 227 28.58 -6.44 12.56
N PRO A 228 29.66 -6.70 13.29
CA PRO A 228 30.52 -5.66 13.87
C PRO A 228 31.13 -4.73 12.81
N LEU A 229 31.28 -5.22 11.56
CA LEU A 229 31.83 -4.44 10.43
C LEU A 229 30.83 -3.44 9.85
N GLY A 230 29.62 -3.36 10.39
CA GLY A 230 28.56 -2.45 9.94
C GLY A 230 27.70 -2.99 8.80
N PHE A 231 27.92 -4.20 8.30
CA PHE A 231 27.04 -4.84 7.35
C PHE A 231 25.82 -5.44 8.03
N GLY A 232 24.65 -5.29 7.40
CA GLY A 232 23.41 -5.91 7.81
C GLY A 232 22.67 -6.51 6.63
N LEU A 233 21.94 -7.59 6.88
CA LEU A 233 21.01 -8.22 5.94
C LEU A 233 19.66 -8.34 6.62
N GLU A 234 18.63 -7.90 5.92
CA GLU A 234 17.24 -8.05 6.34
C GLU A 234 16.46 -8.79 5.26
N LEU A 235 15.78 -9.85 5.63
CA LEU A 235 14.84 -10.59 4.79
C LEU A 235 13.44 -10.35 5.30
N SER A 236 12.55 -9.94 4.42
CA SER A 236 11.17 -9.63 4.75
C SER A 236 10.20 -10.36 3.82
N ASP A 237 9.12 -10.87 4.39
CA ASP A 237 7.99 -11.46 3.71
C ASP A 237 6.75 -10.60 4.00
N LEU A 238 6.15 -10.04 2.96
CA LEU A 238 4.96 -9.22 3.02
C LEU A 238 3.81 -9.92 2.29
N ALA A 239 2.76 -10.25 3.00
CA ALA A 239 1.52 -10.78 2.45
C ALA A 239 0.45 -9.70 2.40
N GLU A 240 -0.19 -9.55 1.24
CA GLU A 240 -1.23 -8.57 0.97
C GLU A 240 -2.55 -9.26 0.64
N ARG A 241 -3.67 -8.71 1.10
CA ARG A 241 -5.04 -9.17 0.80
C ARG A 241 -5.81 -8.10 0.05
N GLY A 242 -6.41 -8.46 -1.09
CA GLY A 242 -7.20 -7.55 -1.92
C GLY A 242 -6.38 -6.45 -2.59
N GLN A 243 -5.05 -6.59 -2.62
CA GLN A 243 -4.14 -5.63 -3.24
C GLN A 243 -2.82 -6.28 -3.61
N VAL A 244 -2.06 -5.66 -4.53
CA VAL A 244 -0.72 -6.07 -4.94
C VAL A 244 0.17 -4.83 -4.92
N LEU A 245 1.18 -4.79 -4.05
CA LEU A 245 2.03 -3.62 -3.80
C LEU A 245 1.20 -2.32 -3.61
N GLY A 246 0.05 -2.44 -2.90
CA GLY A 246 -0.86 -1.34 -2.64
C GLY A 246 -1.83 -1.00 -3.79
N MET A 247 -1.67 -1.57 -4.98
CA MET A 247 -2.66 -1.47 -6.06
C MET A 247 -3.91 -2.24 -5.68
N ARG A 248 -5.08 -1.62 -5.83
CA ARG A 248 -6.39 -2.20 -5.46
C ARG A 248 -7.32 -2.16 -6.65
N GLY A 249 -8.11 -3.22 -6.81
CA GLY A 249 -9.17 -3.25 -7.80
C GLY A 249 -10.50 -3.68 -7.16
N ASP A 250 -11.59 -3.21 -7.74
CA ASP A 250 -12.95 -3.54 -7.35
C ASP A 250 -13.67 -4.27 -8.48
N ALA A 251 -14.68 -5.08 -8.13
CA ALA A 251 -15.50 -5.83 -9.06
C ALA A 251 -14.64 -6.61 -10.09
N ALA A 252 -14.86 -6.41 -11.38
CA ALA A 252 -14.19 -7.14 -12.44
C ALA A 252 -12.68 -6.89 -12.53
N LEU A 253 -12.18 -5.78 -11.98
CA LEU A 253 -10.74 -5.46 -11.87
C LEU A 253 -10.15 -5.81 -10.50
N GLY A 254 -10.89 -6.56 -9.67
CA GLY A 254 -10.47 -6.94 -8.32
C GLY A 254 -9.17 -7.74 -8.29
N LEU A 255 -8.36 -7.49 -7.28
CA LEU A 255 -7.12 -8.21 -7.01
C LEU A 255 -7.28 -9.02 -5.73
N SER A 256 -6.93 -10.31 -5.76
CA SER A 256 -7.08 -11.18 -4.57
C SER A 256 -5.98 -10.95 -3.54
N GLY A 257 -4.79 -10.60 -3.98
CA GLY A 257 -3.66 -10.33 -3.10
C GLY A 257 -2.31 -10.61 -3.74
N GLY A 258 -1.26 -10.48 -2.93
CA GLY A 258 0.11 -10.74 -3.36
C GLY A 258 1.00 -11.16 -2.19
N ARG A 259 2.13 -11.74 -2.51
CA ARG A 259 3.21 -12.02 -1.58
C ARG A 259 4.50 -11.45 -2.10
N THR A 260 5.13 -10.60 -1.32
CA THR A 260 6.37 -9.91 -1.67
C THR A 260 7.48 -10.37 -0.73
N THR A 261 8.55 -10.88 -1.31
CA THR A 261 9.80 -11.12 -0.58
C THR A 261 10.73 -9.94 -0.85
N LEU A 262 11.30 -9.37 0.21
CA LEU A 262 12.29 -8.29 0.12
C LEU A 262 13.59 -8.74 0.77
N ALA A 263 14.70 -8.36 0.15
CA ALA A 263 16.03 -8.50 0.72
C ALA A 263 16.68 -7.10 0.77
N THR A 264 17.05 -6.66 1.97
CA THR A 264 17.69 -5.36 2.18
C THR A 264 19.09 -5.56 2.73
N LEU A 265 20.07 -5.07 1.99
CA LEU A 265 21.46 -4.95 2.45
C LEU A 265 21.64 -3.56 3.08
N THR A 266 22.24 -3.53 4.27
CA THR A 266 22.56 -2.29 4.99
C THR A 266 24.06 -2.22 5.24
N TYR A 267 24.63 -1.04 5.09
CA TYR A 267 25.99 -0.73 5.52
C TYR A 267 25.99 0.49 6.42
N ARG A 268 26.63 0.40 7.58
CA ARG A 268 26.75 1.48 8.56
C ARG A 268 28.19 1.72 8.91
N ARG A 269 28.59 2.98 8.90
CA ARG A 269 29.94 3.38 9.30
C ARG A 269 29.95 4.82 9.83
N THR A 270 30.74 5.06 10.86
CA THR A 270 31.03 6.42 11.30
C THR A 270 32.33 6.89 10.65
N LEU A 271 32.27 8.00 9.92
CA LEU A 271 33.41 8.63 9.26
C LEU A 271 33.48 10.10 9.68
N VAL A 272 34.59 10.52 10.26
CA VAL A 272 34.85 11.92 10.67
C VAL A 272 33.68 12.49 11.51
N GLY A 273 33.13 11.68 12.42
CA GLY A 273 32.00 12.08 13.28
C GLY A 273 30.65 12.16 12.59
N VAL A 274 30.53 11.66 11.36
CA VAL A 274 29.28 11.48 10.63
C VAL A 274 28.92 10.01 10.63
N ASP A 275 27.74 9.65 11.14
CA ASP A 275 27.19 8.32 11.05
C ASP A 275 26.52 8.13 9.69
N LEU A 276 27.12 7.31 8.83
CA LEU A 276 26.58 7.00 7.52
C LEU A 276 25.82 5.67 7.55
N THR A 277 24.64 5.65 6.94
CA THR A 277 23.85 4.44 6.72
C THR A 277 23.42 4.38 5.27
N ALA A 278 23.84 3.34 4.54
CA ALA A 278 23.40 3.04 3.19
C ALA A 278 22.52 1.78 3.22
N ARG A 279 21.43 1.76 2.43
CA ARG A 279 20.57 0.59 2.26
C ARG A 279 20.27 0.39 0.79
N ALA A 280 20.22 -0.87 0.37
CA ALA A 280 19.73 -1.28 -0.94
C ALA A 280 18.74 -2.44 -0.76
N THR A 281 17.57 -2.31 -1.35
CA THR A 281 16.49 -3.30 -1.25
C THR A 281 16.13 -3.82 -2.63
N ALA A 282 16.05 -5.13 -2.78
CA ALA A 282 15.46 -5.81 -3.93
C ALA A 282 14.19 -6.53 -3.49
N SER A 283 13.19 -6.58 -4.36
CA SER A 283 11.93 -7.26 -4.07
C SER A 283 11.47 -8.12 -5.24
N SER A 284 10.74 -9.18 -4.89
CA SER A 284 10.02 -10.03 -5.83
C SER A 284 8.60 -10.25 -5.31
N THR A 285 7.61 -9.83 -6.09
CA THR A 285 6.20 -9.94 -5.75
C THR A 285 5.51 -10.94 -6.68
N ARG A 286 4.79 -11.89 -6.10
CA ARG A 286 3.88 -12.78 -6.81
C ARG A 286 2.45 -12.40 -6.48
N ALA A 287 1.71 -11.96 -7.50
CA ALA A 287 0.27 -11.73 -7.37
C ALA A 287 -0.45 -13.09 -7.29
N HIS A 288 -1.39 -13.21 -6.37
CA HIS A 288 -2.28 -14.37 -6.28
C HIS A 288 -3.54 -14.10 -7.09
N GLY A 289 -4.09 -15.14 -7.73
CA GLY A 289 -5.27 -15.21 -8.55
C GLY A 289 -6.10 -13.93 -8.56
N GLY A 290 -5.98 -13.16 -9.61
CA GLY A 290 -6.63 -11.89 -9.73
C GLY A 290 -8.05 -12.02 -10.25
N SER A 291 -8.63 -10.88 -10.54
CA SER A 291 -9.80 -10.84 -11.38
C SER A 291 -9.48 -11.54 -12.70
N ASN A 292 -10.49 -12.06 -13.32
CA ASN A 292 -10.31 -12.69 -14.60
C ASN A 292 -9.87 -11.71 -15.69
N LEU A 293 -10.01 -10.39 -15.47
CA LEU A 293 -9.75 -9.36 -16.48
C LEU A 293 -8.35 -8.74 -16.37
N LEU A 294 -7.72 -8.69 -15.19
CA LEU A 294 -6.36 -8.20 -15.03
C LEU A 294 -5.48 -9.30 -14.41
N ARG A 295 -4.45 -9.72 -15.14
CA ARG A 295 -3.50 -10.75 -14.70
C ARG A 295 -2.08 -10.23 -14.81
N PHE A 296 -1.26 -10.53 -13.83
CA PHE A 296 0.18 -10.30 -13.91
C PHE A 296 0.86 -11.49 -14.58
N ASP A 297 1.74 -11.19 -15.51
CA ASP A 297 2.54 -12.17 -16.22
C ASP A 297 3.92 -12.32 -15.54
N GLY A 298 3.99 -13.26 -14.61
CA GLY A 298 5.18 -13.55 -13.83
C GLY A 298 5.37 -12.66 -12.58
N PRO A 299 6.53 -12.77 -11.93
CA PRO A 299 6.84 -12.01 -10.74
C PRO A 299 7.13 -10.54 -11.08
N LEU A 300 6.66 -9.64 -10.22
CA LEU A 300 6.99 -8.22 -10.26
C LEU A 300 8.33 -8.04 -9.53
N ILE A 301 9.29 -7.41 -10.17
CA ILE A 301 10.60 -7.13 -9.59
C ILE A 301 10.65 -5.66 -9.20
N GLY A 302 11.13 -5.36 -8.01
CA GLY A 302 11.24 -3.99 -7.55
C GLY A 302 12.54 -3.72 -6.83
N SER A 303 12.88 -2.43 -6.71
CA SER A 303 14.07 -1.97 -6.00
C SER A 303 13.81 -0.66 -5.25
N ALA A 304 14.55 -0.46 -4.14
CA ALA A 304 14.58 0.76 -3.36
C ALA A 304 16.00 0.98 -2.83
N PHE A 305 16.35 2.20 -2.50
CA PHE A 305 17.62 2.50 -1.83
C PHE A 305 17.50 3.70 -0.90
N SER A 306 18.44 3.83 0.03
CA SER A 306 18.61 5.03 0.84
C SER A 306 20.05 5.23 1.28
N LEU A 307 20.43 6.50 1.42
CA LEU A 307 21.65 6.96 2.02
C LEU A 307 21.33 8.03 3.06
N GLU A 308 21.78 7.85 4.29
CA GLU A 308 21.55 8.78 5.39
C GLU A 308 22.89 9.10 6.06
N GLY A 309 23.13 10.38 6.28
CA GLY A 309 24.23 10.89 7.10
C GLY A 309 23.64 11.58 8.34
N ALA A 310 24.20 11.31 9.52
CA ALA A 310 23.79 11.96 10.75
C ALA A 310 25.01 12.42 11.55
N ARG A 311 24.93 13.62 12.15
CA ARG A 311 26.00 14.20 12.95
C ARG A 311 25.42 15.01 14.11
N GLU A 312 26.14 15.00 15.23
CA GLU A 312 25.82 15.90 16.34
C GLU A 312 26.26 17.33 15.99
N LEU A 313 25.30 18.26 15.91
CA LEU A 313 25.49 19.67 15.58
C LEU A 313 24.57 20.54 16.44
N PHE A 314 25.08 21.67 16.97
CA PHE A 314 24.28 22.65 17.70
C PHE A 314 23.51 22.08 18.90
N GLY A 315 24.10 21.15 19.64
CA GLY A 315 23.46 20.50 20.78
C GLY A 315 22.33 19.54 20.43
N GLY A 316 22.24 19.15 19.19
CA GLY A 316 21.27 18.17 18.67
C GLY A 316 21.85 17.33 17.55
N ARG A 317 21.05 16.43 17.00
CA ARG A 317 21.42 15.53 15.91
C ARG A 317 20.84 16.05 14.60
N ALA A 318 21.71 16.48 13.69
CA ALA A 318 21.35 16.80 12.31
C ALA A 318 21.38 15.55 11.45
N THR A 319 20.44 15.42 10.51
CA THR A 319 20.32 14.30 9.56
C THR A 319 20.15 14.84 8.15
N LEU A 320 20.81 14.21 7.19
CA LEU A 320 20.62 14.42 5.76
C LEU A 320 20.36 13.06 5.13
N GLY A 321 19.27 12.92 4.40
CA GLY A 321 18.86 11.69 3.76
C GLY A 321 18.60 11.87 2.28
N LEU A 322 19.03 10.89 1.48
CA LEU A 322 18.64 10.70 0.08
C LEU A 322 18.02 9.31 -0.02
N SER A 323 16.82 9.20 -0.55
CA SER A 323 16.15 7.90 -0.69
C SER A 323 15.31 7.79 -1.95
N SER A 324 15.04 6.55 -2.34
CA SER A 324 14.05 6.18 -3.34
C SER A 324 13.19 5.07 -2.76
N THR A 325 11.89 5.28 -2.74
CA THR A 325 10.93 4.26 -2.32
C THR A 325 10.90 3.08 -3.28
N LEU A 326 10.20 2.02 -2.90
CA LEU A 326 10.05 0.85 -3.76
C LEU A 326 9.44 1.24 -5.11
N ARG A 327 10.20 1.01 -6.16
CA ARG A 327 9.80 1.13 -7.56
C ARG A 327 9.73 -0.25 -8.18
N VAL A 328 8.68 -0.50 -8.94
CA VAL A 328 8.59 -1.72 -9.75
C VAL A 328 9.42 -1.52 -11.01
N GLU A 329 10.44 -2.36 -11.19
CA GLU A 329 11.34 -2.34 -12.35
C GLU A 329 10.80 -3.18 -13.51
N ARG A 330 9.98 -4.19 -13.19
CA ARG A 330 9.35 -5.08 -14.15
C ARG A 330 7.96 -5.44 -13.67
N ALA A 331 6.95 -5.09 -14.47
CA ALA A 331 5.55 -5.38 -14.19
C ALA A 331 4.77 -5.63 -15.49
N ARG A 332 4.88 -6.82 -16.03
CA ARG A 332 4.05 -7.22 -17.18
C ARG A 332 2.68 -7.66 -16.69
N ALA A 333 1.65 -7.10 -17.28
CA ALA A 333 0.28 -7.49 -17.04
C ALA A 333 -0.46 -7.73 -18.36
N VAL A 334 -1.50 -8.52 -18.30
CA VAL A 334 -2.42 -8.78 -19.39
C VAL A 334 -3.80 -8.33 -18.95
N LEU A 335 -4.38 -7.40 -19.69
CA LEU A 335 -5.75 -6.96 -19.54
C LEU A 335 -6.61 -7.71 -20.56
N LEU A 336 -7.63 -8.44 -20.10
CA LEU A 336 -8.59 -9.13 -20.94
C LEU A 336 -9.73 -8.16 -21.26
N ALA A 337 -9.63 -7.46 -22.39
CA ALA A 337 -10.61 -6.49 -22.84
C ALA A 337 -11.89 -7.20 -23.32
N PRO A 338 -13.07 -6.93 -22.75
CA PRO A 338 -14.33 -7.44 -23.25
C PRO A 338 -14.60 -6.97 -24.68
N VAL A 339 -15.02 -7.88 -25.54
CA VAL A 339 -15.35 -7.59 -26.96
C VAL A 339 -16.82 -7.85 -27.25
N SER A 340 -17.41 -8.85 -26.60
CA SER A 340 -18.84 -9.18 -26.75
C SER A 340 -19.34 -9.99 -25.56
N PHE A 341 -20.65 -9.89 -25.31
CA PHE A 341 -21.34 -10.65 -24.27
C PHE A 341 -22.57 -11.34 -24.89
N ASP A 342 -22.67 -12.65 -24.73
CA ASP A 342 -23.84 -13.44 -25.18
C ASP A 342 -24.86 -13.54 -24.04
N LEU A 343 -26.00 -12.85 -24.17
CA LEU A 343 -27.08 -12.83 -23.17
C LEU A 343 -27.74 -14.20 -22.94
N VAL A 344 -27.62 -15.12 -23.90
CA VAL A 344 -28.26 -16.44 -23.80
C VAL A 344 -27.40 -17.42 -23.02
N THR A 345 -26.10 -17.39 -23.26
CA THR A 345 -25.14 -18.31 -22.66
C THR A 345 -24.43 -17.67 -21.43
N GLY A 346 -24.52 -16.34 -21.28
CA GLY A 346 -23.74 -15.59 -20.28
C GLY A 346 -22.26 -15.52 -20.62
N ALA A 347 -21.84 -15.93 -21.81
CA ALA A 347 -20.44 -15.99 -22.17
C ALA A 347 -19.88 -14.60 -22.54
N LEU A 348 -18.75 -14.26 -21.94
CA LEU A 348 -17.96 -13.05 -22.23
C LEU A 348 -16.80 -13.42 -23.15
N SER A 349 -16.75 -12.82 -24.34
CA SER A 349 -15.57 -12.92 -25.22
C SER A 349 -14.61 -11.80 -24.89
N THR A 350 -13.32 -12.10 -24.74
CA THR A 350 -12.28 -11.12 -24.38
C THR A 350 -11.13 -11.15 -25.37
N ARG A 351 -10.43 -10.02 -25.49
CA ARG A 351 -9.16 -9.88 -26.21
C ARG A 351 -8.05 -9.55 -25.21
N ALA A 352 -6.95 -10.27 -25.28
CA ALA A 352 -5.78 -9.99 -24.45
C ALA A 352 -5.03 -8.73 -24.94
N VAL A 353 -4.77 -7.81 -24.03
CA VAL A 353 -3.96 -6.61 -24.27
C VAL A 353 -2.81 -6.60 -23.26
N ALA A 354 -1.57 -6.66 -23.75
CA ALA A 354 -0.40 -6.57 -22.89
C ALA A 354 -0.21 -5.12 -22.41
N VAL A 355 0.07 -4.97 -21.12
CA VAL A 355 0.32 -3.67 -20.47
C VAL A 355 1.59 -3.80 -19.64
N ASP A 356 2.52 -2.86 -19.83
CA ASP A 356 3.66 -2.69 -18.91
C ASP A 356 3.25 -1.67 -17.84
N LEU A 357 3.35 -2.08 -16.57
CA LEU A 357 3.00 -1.25 -15.42
C LEU A 357 4.26 -0.77 -14.68
N ALA A 358 5.46 -1.01 -15.20
CA ALA A 358 6.67 -0.44 -14.64
C ALA A 358 6.72 1.06 -14.94
N PRO A 359 6.96 1.93 -13.94
CA PRO A 359 7.11 3.36 -14.17
C PRO A 359 8.41 3.66 -14.94
N ASN A 360 8.40 4.72 -15.75
CA ASN A 360 9.60 5.15 -16.49
C ASN A 360 10.58 5.91 -15.60
N ASP A 361 10.08 6.60 -14.58
CA ASP A 361 10.86 7.49 -13.73
C ASP A 361 11.03 6.93 -12.32
N ARG A 362 11.94 7.53 -11.55
CA ARG A 362 12.25 7.11 -10.19
C ARG A 362 12.13 8.28 -9.22
N GLU A 363 11.27 8.14 -8.22
CA GLU A 363 11.20 9.08 -7.11
C GLU A 363 12.53 9.14 -6.38
N LEU A 364 13.02 10.38 -6.16
CA LEU A 364 14.16 10.69 -5.32
C LEU A 364 13.72 11.68 -4.24
N ASP A 365 13.94 11.30 -2.99
CA ASP A 365 13.60 12.11 -1.82
C ASP A 365 14.85 12.65 -1.18
N LEU A 366 14.90 13.96 -0.96
CA LEU A 366 15.90 14.63 -0.16
C LEU A 366 15.26 15.07 1.16
N GLU A 367 15.84 14.65 2.28
CA GLU A 367 15.37 14.99 3.63
C GLU A 367 16.49 15.68 4.42
N LEU A 368 16.15 16.79 5.06
CA LEU A 368 17.00 17.45 6.06
C LEU A 368 16.23 17.52 7.38
N GLY A 369 16.84 17.04 8.45
CA GLY A 369 16.24 17.02 9.78
C GLY A 369 17.20 17.47 10.86
N TRP A 370 16.66 18.01 11.94
CA TRP A 370 17.39 18.27 13.16
C TRP A 370 16.53 17.95 14.37
N SER A 371 17.12 17.35 15.39
CA SER A 371 16.42 16.96 16.60
C SER A 371 17.28 17.20 17.84
N THR A 372 16.66 17.68 18.92
CA THR A 372 17.35 17.87 20.22
C THR A 372 16.41 17.55 21.38
N ALA A 373 16.97 17.07 22.48
CA ALA A 373 16.23 16.91 23.71
C ALA A 373 16.11 18.30 24.40
N LEU A 374 14.87 18.77 24.61
CA LEU A 374 14.57 19.97 25.37
C LEU A 374 14.60 19.69 26.88
N SER A 375 14.25 18.48 27.28
CA SER A 375 14.31 18.01 28.67
C SER A 375 14.48 16.48 28.68
N ARG A 376 14.54 15.89 29.89
CA ARG A 376 14.54 14.43 30.05
C ARG A 376 13.26 13.74 29.44
N THR A 377 12.19 14.50 29.30
CA THR A 377 10.88 14.03 28.84
C THR A 377 10.39 14.68 27.57
N SER A 378 11.17 15.61 26.97
CA SER A 378 10.72 16.36 25.78
C SER A 378 11.76 16.31 24.67
N LEU A 379 11.32 15.98 23.46
CA LEU A 379 12.13 15.97 22.24
C LEU A 379 11.56 16.97 21.24
N PHE A 380 12.40 17.88 20.76
CA PHE A 380 12.09 18.78 19.65
C PHE A 380 12.63 18.22 18.35
N ARG A 381 11.86 18.33 17.27
CA ARG A 381 12.27 17.94 15.93
C ARG A 381 11.76 18.93 14.91
N VAL A 382 12.59 19.23 13.94
CA VAL A 382 12.26 20.02 12.75
C VAL A 382 12.83 19.32 11.54
N GLY A 383 12.14 19.39 10.41
CA GLY A 383 12.65 18.83 9.17
C GLY A 383 11.90 19.33 7.96
N ILE A 384 12.55 19.19 6.81
CA ILE A 384 12.01 19.45 5.48
C ILE A 384 12.39 18.29 4.58
N ALA A 385 11.49 17.91 3.70
CA ALA A 385 11.75 16.93 2.67
C ALA A 385 11.15 17.36 1.34
N ARG A 386 11.82 16.98 0.26
CA ARG A 386 11.34 17.16 -1.10
C ARG A 386 11.51 15.87 -1.88
N ALA A 387 10.41 15.43 -2.52
CA ALA A 387 10.41 14.37 -3.50
C ALA A 387 10.48 14.99 -4.90
N PHE A 388 11.39 14.46 -5.71
CA PHE A 388 11.48 14.68 -7.15
C PHE A 388 10.90 13.45 -7.83
N ASP A 389 10.17 13.64 -8.93
CA ASP A 389 9.42 12.59 -9.63
C ASP A 389 8.53 11.77 -8.67
N ALA A 390 7.82 12.50 -7.81
CA ALA A 390 7.01 11.95 -6.72
C ALA A 390 6.04 10.88 -7.21
N GLY A 391 6.03 9.74 -6.53
CA GLY A 391 5.28 8.55 -6.94
C GLY A 391 5.82 7.91 -8.21
N HIS A 392 7.09 8.12 -8.56
CA HIS A 392 7.76 7.66 -9.79
C HIS A 392 7.12 8.23 -11.06
N VAL A 393 6.69 9.48 -11.02
CA VAL A 393 6.04 10.20 -12.13
C VAL A 393 6.91 11.38 -12.54
N ALA A 394 7.33 11.41 -13.80
CA ALA A 394 8.16 12.46 -14.38
C ALA A 394 7.64 13.86 -14.07
N GLY A 395 8.49 14.72 -13.54
CA GLY A 395 8.18 16.12 -13.24
C GLY A 395 7.23 16.35 -12.06
N ALA A 396 6.68 15.29 -11.44
CA ALA A 396 5.88 15.44 -10.24
C ALA A 396 6.79 15.78 -9.05
N SER A 397 6.38 16.67 -8.18
CA SER A 397 7.11 17.01 -6.98
C SER A 397 6.19 17.10 -5.77
N ASP A 398 6.72 16.74 -4.60
CA ASP A 398 6.06 16.92 -3.32
C ASP A 398 7.06 17.56 -2.35
N THR A 399 6.58 18.44 -1.48
CA THR A 399 7.44 19.09 -0.47
C THR A 399 6.68 19.13 0.83
N ALA A 400 7.31 18.69 1.90
CA ALA A 400 6.76 18.71 3.25
C ALA A 400 7.76 19.27 4.24
N ALA A 401 7.28 20.03 5.21
CA ALA A 401 8.04 20.47 6.36
C ALA A 401 7.26 20.17 7.65
N PHE A 402 7.97 19.92 8.72
CA PHE A 402 7.35 19.67 10.01
C PHE A 402 8.15 20.26 11.16
N VAL A 403 7.42 20.60 12.20
CA VAL A 403 7.96 20.90 13.54
C VAL A 403 7.17 20.09 14.55
N THR A 404 7.84 19.34 15.41
CA THR A 404 7.17 18.53 16.43
C THR A 404 7.85 18.69 17.78
N ILE A 405 7.04 18.68 18.84
CA ILE A 405 7.49 18.54 20.22
C ILE A 405 6.81 17.29 20.76
N ALA A 406 7.60 16.26 21.05
CA ALA A 406 7.11 15.07 21.72
C ALA A 406 7.36 15.20 23.22
N ILE A 407 6.31 15.06 24.03
CA ILE A 407 6.34 15.06 25.49
C ILE A 407 6.01 13.64 25.96
N ARG A 408 6.82 13.10 26.88
CA ARG A 408 6.69 11.73 27.44
C ARG A 408 6.05 11.74 28.81
#